data_b3a81b270f8d6add3ac67d51e61c1895
#
_entry.id   b3a81b270f8d6add3ac67d51e61c1895
#
_cell.length_a   1.000
_cell.length_b   1.000
_cell.length_c   1.000
_cell.angle_alpha   90.00
_cell.angle_beta   90.00
_cell.angle_gamma   90.00
#
_symmetry.space_group_name_H-M   'P 1'
#
loop_
_entity.id
_entity.type
_entity.pdbx_description
1 polymer ?
#
loop_
_entity_poly.entity_id
_entity_poly.type
_entity_poly.pdbx_seq_one_letter_code
_entity_poly.pdbx_strand_id
1 'polypeptide(L)'
;MCGIVGYIGEKGATPLLIEGLKRLEYRGYDSAGVAVMNGGGVETRKAAGKISRLEAAIAATPVHGNLGIAHTRWATHGQPNECNAHPHLDCKGHIAVVHNGIVENATTLRSHLQGLGHKFVSETDTEVIAHLIEEAFDGNLEDAVRDALTKIEGTYGIAVVSSEDSNKIVAARKGSPLLIGLGDKEYYVASDAAAILAHTREVIYLDDGDLAVLNRDGYRIIDLRAQEQSRHVSKIDWDLEQIERGGYEHFMLKEIFEQPMTVENCMRGRLLDEEGTSKLGGLNMTDEQLLAIDNIVITACGTSWHSALIGEHMIEELTRIPVEVEYASEFRYRNPIVNSRTLCIVISQSGETADTLAAMREAKQRGARTYGIVNVVGSTIARESDGGIYVHAGPEIGVASTKAFTSQVMALLLFTLKLGRLRDTSVVRGREIIQAMRQLPVQIQSILDRAQDIENIAEEFKRASNFLYLGRGYNFPTALEGALKLKEISYIHAEGYPAAEMKHGPIALIDEMMPVVFIAPHDAVFEKLTSNVQEVKARKGRVIAITSRDEEALAGKLDYEFRIPETVDMLTPILASVPLQLLAYYIAVKRGSNVDQPRNLAKSVTVE
;
A
#
# COMPACT_ATOMS: atom_id res chain seq x y z
N MET A 1 -9.13 0.64 4.42
CA MET A 1 -9.71 1.11 3.12
C MET A 1 -10.89 0.25 2.72
N CYS A 2 -11.82 0.83 1.98
CA CYS A 2 -13.02 0.13 1.50
C CYS A 2 -12.81 -0.40 0.07
N GLY A 3 -13.65 -1.34 -0.37
CA GLY A 3 -13.66 -1.87 -1.72
C GLY A 3 -15.00 -1.65 -2.40
N ILE A 4 -14.99 -1.09 -3.62
CA ILE A 4 -16.18 -0.91 -4.47
C ILE A 4 -16.10 -1.87 -5.64
N VAL A 5 -17.24 -2.50 -5.96
CA VAL A 5 -17.46 -3.26 -7.19
C VAL A 5 -18.83 -2.91 -7.74
N GLY A 6 -18.92 -2.59 -9.03
CA GLY A 6 -20.15 -2.40 -9.76
C GLY A 6 -20.15 -3.24 -11.03
N TYR A 7 -21.31 -3.69 -11.46
CA TYR A 7 -21.49 -4.47 -12.68
C TYR A 7 -22.78 -4.08 -13.40
N ILE A 8 -22.71 -3.93 -14.70
CA ILE A 8 -23.84 -3.85 -15.61
C ILE A 8 -23.55 -4.68 -16.87
N GLY A 9 -24.46 -5.58 -17.25
CA GLY A 9 -24.29 -6.45 -18.42
C GLY A 9 -25.44 -7.42 -18.59
N GLU A 10 -25.17 -8.56 -19.25
CA GLU A 10 -26.18 -9.59 -19.49
C GLU A 10 -26.16 -10.69 -18.41
N LYS A 11 -25.04 -10.85 -17.68
CA LYS A 11 -24.87 -11.88 -16.66
C LYS A 11 -25.55 -11.47 -15.33
N GLY A 12 -25.79 -12.45 -14.46
CA GLY A 12 -26.23 -12.16 -13.10
C GLY A 12 -25.20 -11.35 -12.34
N ALA A 13 -25.60 -10.19 -11.79
CA ALA A 13 -24.67 -9.28 -11.10
C ALA A 13 -24.16 -9.84 -9.77
N THR A 14 -25.02 -10.48 -8.98
CA THR A 14 -24.68 -10.92 -7.61
C THR A 14 -23.43 -11.80 -7.52
N PRO A 15 -23.26 -12.86 -8.33
CA PRO A 15 -22.04 -13.68 -8.27
C PRO A 15 -20.78 -12.89 -8.59
N LEU A 16 -20.84 -12.00 -9.61
CA LEU A 16 -19.70 -11.19 -10.04
C LEU A 16 -19.31 -10.16 -8.97
N LEU A 17 -20.29 -9.53 -8.35
CA LEU A 17 -20.10 -8.58 -7.26
C LEU A 17 -19.44 -9.25 -6.05
N ILE A 18 -19.92 -10.42 -5.65
CA ILE A 18 -19.34 -11.17 -4.52
C ILE A 18 -17.93 -11.66 -4.83
N GLU A 19 -17.68 -12.17 -6.04
CA GLU A 19 -16.34 -12.56 -6.47
C GLU A 19 -15.36 -11.38 -6.42
N GLY A 20 -15.77 -10.22 -6.95
CA GLY A 20 -14.96 -9.00 -6.89
C GLY A 20 -14.71 -8.53 -5.46
N LEU A 21 -15.74 -8.55 -4.58
CA LEU A 21 -15.55 -8.20 -3.17
C LEU A 21 -14.58 -9.13 -2.45
N LYS A 22 -14.62 -10.45 -2.71
CA LYS A 22 -13.66 -11.41 -2.13
C LYS A 22 -12.22 -11.05 -2.46
N ARG A 23 -11.98 -10.58 -3.68
CA ARG A 23 -10.65 -10.09 -4.08
C ARG A 23 -10.27 -8.75 -3.46
N LEU A 24 -11.25 -8.00 -2.94
CA LEU A 24 -11.02 -6.73 -2.22
C LEU A 24 -11.08 -6.88 -0.70
N GLU A 25 -11.30 -8.07 -0.15
CA GLU A 25 -11.47 -8.25 1.29
C GLU A 25 -10.22 -7.81 2.09
N TYR A 26 -9.03 -7.85 1.49
CA TYR A 26 -7.81 -7.32 2.08
C TYR A 26 -7.84 -5.79 2.32
N ARG A 27 -8.75 -5.08 1.63
CA ARG A 27 -8.94 -3.62 1.78
C ARG A 27 -9.89 -3.25 2.92
N GLY A 28 -10.85 -4.11 3.27
CA GLY A 28 -11.80 -3.87 4.33
C GLY A 28 -12.64 -5.12 4.60
N TYR A 29 -12.93 -5.39 5.86
CA TYR A 29 -13.61 -6.62 6.30
C TYR A 29 -14.52 -6.40 7.51
N ASP A 30 -14.83 -5.16 7.86
CA ASP A 30 -15.66 -4.81 9.02
C ASP A 30 -17.16 -4.99 8.75
N SER A 31 -17.56 -4.75 7.50
CA SER A 31 -18.90 -5.05 7.00
C SER A 31 -18.90 -5.08 5.48
N ALA A 32 -19.90 -5.72 4.89
CA ALA A 32 -20.05 -5.77 3.44
C ALA A 32 -21.54 -5.72 3.04
N GLY A 33 -21.82 -5.34 1.79
CA GLY A 33 -23.16 -5.40 1.26
C GLY A 33 -23.23 -5.20 -0.23
N VAL A 34 -24.39 -5.54 -0.78
CA VAL A 34 -24.75 -5.41 -2.20
C VAL A 34 -26.07 -4.70 -2.36
N ALA A 35 -26.23 -3.95 -3.46
CA ALA A 35 -27.50 -3.49 -4.00
C ALA A 35 -27.62 -3.98 -5.44
N VAL A 36 -28.72 -4.66 -5.78
CA VAL A 36 -28.94 -5.25 -7.09
C VAL A 36 -30.32 -4.81 -7.62
N MET A 37 -30.36 -4.44 -8.88
CA MET A 37 -31.57 -4.05 -9.58
C MET A 37 -32.31 -5.27 -10.12
N ASN A 38 -33.57 -5.49 -9.71
CA ASN A 38 -34.36 -6.69 -10.07
C ASN A 38 -35.60 -6.40 -10.95
N GLY A 39 -35.69 -5.25 -11.54
CA GLY A 39 -36.85 -4.84 -12.36
C GLY A 39 -38.08 -4.38 -11.55
N GLY A 40 -38.10 -4.57 -10.24
CA GLY A 40 -39.10 -4.08 -9.29
C GLY A 40 -38.60 -3.02 -8.31
N GLY A 41 -37.27 -2.82 -8.26
CA GLY A 41 -36.66 -1.89 -7.33
C GLY A 41 -35.20 -2.21 -7.06
N VAL A 42 -34.66 -1.61 -6.01
CA VAL A 42 -33.32 -1.88 -5.48
C VAL A 42 -33.42 -2.89 -4.33
N GLU A 43 -32.87 -4.07 -4.50
CA GLU A 43 -32.74 -5.05 -3.41
C GLU A 43 -31.37 -5.01 -2.77
N THR A 44 -31.31 -4.90 -1.45
CA THR A 44 -30.05 -4.85 -0.70
C THR A 44 -29.86 -6.04 0.23
N ARG A 45 -28.62 -6.49 0.39
CA ARG A 45 -28.20 -7.40 1.47
C ARG A 45 -26.92 -6.85 2.10
N LYS A 46 -26.90 -6.84 3.42
CA LYS A 46 -25.79 -6.31 4.20
C LYS A 46 -25.43 -7.29 5.31
N ALA A 47 -24.17 -7.30 5.73
CA ALA A 47 -23.71 -8.08 6.87
C ALA A 47 -22.54 -7.38 7.57
N ALA A 48 -22.51 -7.44 8.90
CA ALA A 48 -21.33 -7.09 9.67
C ALA A 48 -20.30 -8.21 9.64
N GLY A 49 -19.01 -7.87 9.48
CA GLY A 49 -17.88 -8.79 9.40
C GLY A 49 -17.52 -9.18 7.97
N LYS A 50 -16.84 -10.31 7.82
CA LYS A 50 -16.26 -10.81 6.56
C LYS A 50 -17.31 -11.09 5.49
N ILE A 51 -16.90 -11.10 4.24
CA ILE A 51 -17.76 -11.35 3.06
C ILE A 51 -18.48 -12.71 3.14
N SER A 52 -17.91 -13.70 3.80
CA SER A 52 -18.57 -14.99 4.04
C SER A 52 -19.92 -14.85 4.77
N ARG A 53 -20.10 -13.83 5.63
CA ARG A 53 -21.39 -13.55 6.27
C ARG A 53 -22.39 -12.96 5.30
N LEU A 54 -21.95 -12.08 4.40
CA LEU A 54 -22.78 -11.56 3.34
C LEU A 54 -23.23 -12.66 2.38
N GLU A 55 -22.34 -13.61 2.03
CA GLU A 55 -22.70 -14.79 1.24
C GLU A 55 -23.80 -15.63 1.92
N ALA A 56 -23.66 -15.87 3.22
CA ALA A 56 -24.68 -16.58 3.97
C ALA A 56 -26.03 -15.85 3.97
N ALA A 57 -26.04 -14.52 4.10
CA ALA A 57 -27.24 -13.71 4.03
C ALA A 57 -27.90 -13.76 2.62
N ILE A 58 -27.09 -13.71 1.56
CA ILE A 58 -27.56 -13.84 0.17
C ILE A 58 -28.06 -15.27 -0.10
N ALA A 59 -27.43 -16.30 0.41
CA ALA A 59 -27.89 -17.68 0.28
C ALA A 59 -29.24 -17.92 0.95
N ALA A 60 -29.47 -17.28 2.11
CA ALA A 60 -30.73 -17.34 2.83
C ALA A 60 -31.86 -16.55 2.11
N THR A 61 -31.54 -15.44 1.49
CA THR A 61 -32.49 -14.58 0.76
C THR A 61 -31.82 -14.06 -0.51
N PRO A 62 -31.87 -14.84 -1.61
CA PRO A 62 -31.19 -14.49 -2.85
C PRO A 62 -31.66 -13.16 -3.45
N VAL A 63 -30.73 -12.45 -4.08
CA VAL A 63 -30.99 -11.24 -4.88
C VAL A 63 -30.56 -11.50 -6.32
N HIS A 64 -31.44 -11.17 -7.27
CA HIS A 64 -31.26 -11.44 -8.69
C HIS A 64 -31.39 -10.17 -9.52
N GLY A 65 -30.51 -10.01 -10.46
CA GLY A 65 -30.49 -8.89 -11.41
C GLY A 65 -29.20 -8.90 -12.20
N ASN A 66 -29.08 -8.03 -13.15
CA ASN A 66 -27.94 -7.93 -14.06
C ASN A 66 -27.26 -6.54 -14.01
N LEU A 67 -27.66 -5.75 -13.04
CA LEU A 67 -27.04 -4.48 -12.66
C LEU A 67 -26.98 -4.42 -11.14
N GLY A 68 -25.85 -4.00 -10.60
CA GLY A 68 -25.70 -3.82 -9.16
C GLY A 68 -24.38 -3.23 -8.76
N ILE A 69 -24.32 -2.83 -7.49
CA ILE A 69 -23.13 -2.29 -6.82
C ILE A 69 -22.91 -3.00 -5.50
N ALA A 70 -21.66 -3.11 -5.07
CA ALA A 70 -21.27 -3.80 -3.87
C ALA A 70 -20.10 -3.10 -3.17
N HIS A 71 -19.99 -3.33 -1.88
CA HIS A 71 -19.01 -2.66 -1.06
C HIS A 71 -18.50 -3.56 0.06
N THR A 72 -17.19 -3.47 0.36
CA THR A 72 -16.59 -3.96 1.60
C THR A 72 -16.00 -2.78 2.35
N ARG A 73 -16.33 -2.68 3.64
CA ARG A 73 -16.09 -1.49 4.44
C ARG A 73 -14.95 -1.69 5.44
N TRP A 74 -14.14 -0.66 5.55
CA TRP A 74 -13.28 -0.35 6.68
C TRP A 74 -13.89 0.84 7.42
N ALA A 75 -14.31 0.65 8.66
CA ALA A 75 -15.08 1.65 9.39
C ALA A 75 -14.23 2.87 9.76
N THR A 76 -14.58 4.05 9.24
CA THR A 76 -14.05 5.36 9.63
C THR A 76 -15.04 6.13 10.50
N HIS A 77 -16.35 6.05 10.17
CA HIS A 77 -17.45 6.70 10.89
C HIS A 77 -18.54 5.69 11.24
N GLY A 78 -18.95 5.65 12.49
CA GLY A 78 -19.97 4.70 13.02
C GLY A 78 -19.45 3.28 13.19
N GLN A 79 -20.06 2.54 14.10
CA GLN A 79 -19.66 1.17 14.46
C GLN A 79 -19.81 0.20 13.27
N PRO A 80 -18.99 -0.88 13.20
CA PRO A 80 -19.15 -1.92 12.19
C PRO A 80 -20.37 -2.79 12.48
N ASN A 81 -21.53 -2.37 12.02
CA ASN A 81 -22.81 -3.07 12.11
C ASN A 81 -23.52 -3.08 10.76
N GLU A 82 -24.64 -3.77 10.65
CA GLU A 82 -25.40 -3.89 9.41
C GLU A 82 -26.00 -2.55 8.96
N CYS A 83 -26.44 -1.71 9.88
CA CYS A 83 -27.02 -0.40 9.61
C CYS A 83 -25.99 0.52 8.92
N ASN A 84 -24.76 0.53 9.43
CA ASN A 84 -23.66 1.34 8.93
C ASN A 84 -22.91 0.70 7.73
N ALA A 85 -23.28 -0.54 7.34
CA ALA A 85 -22.75 -1.16 6.13
C ALA A 85 -23.30 -0.51 4.87
N HIS A 86 -22.46 -0.36 3.83
CA HIS A 86 -22.91 0.06 2.50
C HIS A 86 -23.58 -1.09 1.74
N PRO A 87 -24.43 -0.81 0.76
CA PRO A 87 -24.90 0.49 0.25
C PRO A 87 -25.82 1.24 1.21
N HIS A 88 -25.82 2.58 1.15
CA HIS A 88 -26.83 3.44 1.79
C HIS A 88 -27.92 3.79 0.81
N LEU A 89 -29.15 3.93 1.31
CA LEU A 89 -30.33 4.22 0.53
C LEU A 89 -30.84 5.64 0.82
N ASP A 90 -31.58 6.20 -0.13
CA ASP A 90 -32.44 7.37 0.06
C ASP A 90 -33.67 7.05 0.94
N CYS A 91 -34.48 8.03 1.28
CA CYS A 91 -35.67 7.86 2.11
C CYS A 91 -36.70 6.87 1.54
N LYS A 92 -36.77 6.74 0.22
CA LYS A 92 -37.75 5.90 -0.49
C LYS A 92 -37.20 4.50 -0.84
N GLY A 93 -35.87 4.29 -0.68
CA GLY A 93 -35.21 3.06 -1.09
C GLY A 93 -35.04 2.90 -2.61
N HIS A 94 -35.11 4.00 -3.36
CA HIS A 94 -35.01 4.01 -4.82
C HIS A 94 -33.57 4.20 -5.29
N ILE A 95 -32.73 4.90 -4.52
CA ILE A 95 -31.34 5.23 -4.84
C ILE A 95 -30.44 4.50 -3.87
N ALA A 96 -29.43 3.78 -4.38
CA ALA A 96 -28.40 3.13 -3.57
C ALA A 96 -27.03 3.70 -3.91
N VAL A 97 -26.24 3.99 -2.87
CA VAL A 97 -24.90 4.58 -2.95
C VAL A 97 -23.89 3.75 -2.20
N VAL A 98 -22.76 3.47 -2.84
CA VAL A 98 -21.53 2.99 -2.17
C VAL A 98 -20.44 4.06 -2.27
N HIS A 99 -19.62 4.20 -1.24
CA HIS A 99 -18.67 5.30 -1.11
C HIS A 99 -17.37 4.85 -0.42
N ASN A 100 -16.26 5.23 -1.02
CA ASN A 100 -14.93 5.25 -0.45
C ASN A 100 -14.50 6.71 -0.31
N GLY A 101 -14.12 7.15 0.87
CA GLY A 101 -13.71 8.54 1.11
C GLY A 101 -14.24 9.07 2.44
N ILE A 102 -14.16 10.37 2.61
CA ILE A 102 -14.69 11.10 3.77
C ILE A 102 -15.41 12.36 3.26
N VAL A 103 -16.66 12.54 3.70
CA VAL A 103 -17.42 13.78 3.51
C VAL A 103 -17.17 14.69 4.71
N GLU A 104 -16.25 15.65 4.57
CA GLU A 104 -15.80 16.51 5.66
C GLU A 104 -16.93 17.42 6.21
N ASN A 105 -17.81 17.88 5.36
CA ASN A 105 -18.96 18.71 5.73
C ASN A 105 -20.24 17.90 6.03
N ALA A 106 -20.13 16.57 6.27
CA ALA A 106 -21.28 15.68 6.48
C ALA A 106 -22.23 16.14 7.60
N THR A 107 -21.69 16.64 8.73
CA THR A 107 -22.52 17.11 9.86
C THR A 107 -23.41 18.27 9.46
N THR A 108 -22.89 19.24 8.73
CA THR A 108 -23.64 20.41 8.26
C THR A 108 -24.71 20.01 7.24
N LEU A 109 -24.34 19.15 6.28
CA LEU A 109 -25.27 18.66 5.26
C LEU A 109 -26.37 17.79 5.88
N ARG A 110 -26.04 16.92 6.84
CA ARG A 110 -27.01 16.11 7.60
C ARG A 110 -28.05 17.00 8.29
N SER A 111 -27.61 18.04 9.00
CA SER A 111 -28.52 18.96 9.71
C SER A 111 -29.44 19.69 8.73
N HIS A 112 -28.92 20.10 7.57
CA HIS A 112 -29.70 20.73 6.52
C HIS A 112 -30.79 19.79 5.96
N LEU A 113 -30.40 18.57 5.58
CA LEU A 113 -31.29 17.56 5.02
C LEU A 113 -32.36 17.10 6.04
N GLN A 114 -32.02 16.99 7.32
CA GLN A 114 -32.99 16.74 8.37
C GLN A 114 -34.03 17.88 8.48
N GLY A 115 -33.57 19.12 8.29
CA GLY A 115 -34.46 20.28 8.23
C GLY A 115 -35.46 20.24 7.04
N LEU A 116 -35.08 19.57 5.94
CA LEU A 116 -35.93 19.30 4.77
C LEU A 116 -36.85 18.07 4.95
N GLY A 117 -36.68 17.30 6.03
CA GLY A 117 -37.52 16.15 6.37
C GLY A 117 -36.91 14.79 6.06
N HIS A 118 -35.65 14.71 5.62
CA HIS A 118 -34.94 13.45 5.40
C HIS A 118 -34.70 12.71 6.72
N LYS A 119 -34.82 11.38 6.67
CA LYS A 119 -34.63 10.49 7.84
C LYS A 119 -33.36 9.69 7.65
N PHE A 120 -32.41 9.93 8.54
CA PHE A 120 -31.15 9.20 8.57
C PHE A 120 -31.28 7.96 9.47
N VAL A 121 -30.77 6.83 8.99
CA VAL A 121 -30.78 5.55 9.71
C VAL A 121 -29.39 5.10 10.15
N SER A 122 -28.34 5.61 9.51
CA SER A 122 -26.95 5.27 9.84
C SER A 122 -26.18 6.42 10.50
N GLU A 123 -25.04 6.09 11.06
CA GLU A 123 -24.09 7.05 11.63
C GLU A 123 -23.01 7.47 10.63
N THR A 124 -23.08 6.96 9.37
CA THR A 124 -22.05 7.21 8.36
C THR A 124 -22.21 8.58 7.71
N ASP A 125 -21.10 9.11 7.23
CA ASP A 125 -21.07 10.31 6.37
C ASP A 125 -21.66 10.03 4.98
N THR A 126 -21.59 8.80 4.50
CA THR A 126 -22.04 8.38 3.17
C THR A 126 -23.56 8.54 2.97
N GLU A 127 -24.38 8.33 4.00
CA GLU A 127 -25.84 8.45 3.87
C GLU A 127 -26.27 9.86 3.43
N VAL A 128 -25.46 10.88 3.78
CA VAL A 128 -25.67 12.26 3.30
C VAL A 128 -25.68 12.33 1.78
N ILE A 129 -24.80 11.54 1.10
CA ILE A 129 -24.72 11.52 -0.36
C ILE A 129 -26.03 10.99 -0.97
N ALA A 130 -26.59 9.91 -0.41
CA ALA A 130 -27.84 9.34 -0.90
C ALA A 130 -29.00 10.35 -0.84
N HIS A 131 -29.12 11.08 0.27
CA HIS A 131 -30.16 12.10 0.45
C HIS A 131 -29.92 13.37 -0.37
N LEU A 132 -28.67 13.78 -0.62
CA LEU A 132 -28.37 14.88 -1.54
C LEU A 132 -28.76 14.53 -2.98
N ILE A 133 -28.56 13.29 -3.40
CA ILE A 133 -28.96 12.79 -4.71
C ILE A 133 -30.51 12.73 -4.78
N GLU A 134 -31.19 12.25 -3.72
CA GLU A 134 -32.67 12.25 -3.64
C GLU A 134 -33.23 13.64 -3.83
N GLU A 135 -32.67 14.66 -3.17
CA GLU A 135 -33.12 16.06 -3.30
C GLU A 135 -32.94 16.65 -4.72
N ALA A 136 -31.86 16.21 -5.40
CA ALA A 136 -31.54 16.71 -6.73
C ALA A 136 -32.20 15.89 -7.87
N PHE A 137 -32.84 14.75 -7.54
CA PHE A 137 -33.34 13.83 -8.55
C PHE A 137 -34.65 14.31 -9.20
N ASP A 138 -34.58 14.58 -10.48
CA ASP A 138 -35.71 15.01 -11.34
C ASP A 138 -36.03 14.03 -12.49
N GLY A 139 -35.53 12.78 -12.39
CA GLY A 139 -35.68 11.74 -13.41
C GLY A 139 -34.36 11.38 -14.13
N ASN A 140 -33.27 12.12 -13.89
CA ASN A 140 -31.94 11.85 -14.45
C ASN A 140 -30.93 11.65 -13.33
N LEU A 141 -30.46 10.41 -13.17
CA LEU A 141 -29.53 10.05 -12.09
C LEU A 141 -28.16 10.74 -12.20
N GLU A 142 -27.64 10.91 -13.41
CA GLU A 142 -26.30 11.51 -13.59
C GLU A 142 -26.28 13.00 -13.24
N ASP A 143 -27.36 13.73 -13.56
CA ASP A 143 -27.51 15.14 -13.22
C ASP A 143 -27.68 15.32 -11.71
N ALA A 144 -28.47 14.44 -11.07
CA ALA A 144 -28.66 14.43 -9.63
C ALA A 144 -27.35 14.13 -8.87
N VAL A 145 -26.58 13.15 -9.34
CA VAL A 145 -25.26 12.84 -8.75
C VAL A 145 -24.32 14.02 -8.93
N ARG A 146 -24.25 14.60 -10.12
CA ARG A 146 -23.38 15.76 -10.39
C ARG A 146 -23.73 16.94 -9.47
N ASP A 147 -25.00 17.27 -9.30
CA ASP A 147 -25.44 18.37 -8.43
C ASP A 147 -25.09 18.07 -6.95
N ALA A 148 -25.36 16.86 -6.48
CA ALA A 148 -24.99 16.43 -5.13
C ALA A 148 -23.49 16.58 -4.86
N LEU A 149 -22.63 16.19 -5.81
CA LEU A 149 -21.19 16.24 -5.66
C LEU A 149 -20.62 17.67 -5.60
N THR A 150 -21.32 18.67 -6.15
CA THR A 150 -20.93 20.08 -6.01
C THR A 150 -21.05 20.61 -4.58
N LYS A 151 -21.86 19.95 -3.74
CA LYS A 151 -22.13 20.33 -2.34
C LYS A 151 -21.20 19.63 -1.34
N ILE A 152 -20.44 18.64 -1.81
CA ILE A 152 -19.58 17.80 -0.96
C ILE A 152 -18.15 18.37 -0.88
N GLU A 153 -17.71 18.59 0.34
CA GLU A 153 -16.30 18.83 0.68
C GLU A 153 -15.66 17.53 1.14
N GLY A 154 -14.41 17.27 0.70
CA GLY A 154 -13.67 16.05 1.02
C GLY A 154 -13.39 15.17 -0.18
N THR A 155 -13.20 13.86 0.08
CA THR A 155 -12.80 12.85 -0.92
C THR A 155 -13.93 11.86 -1.17
N TYR A 156 -14.04 11.39 -2.41
CA TYR A 156 -15.00 10.35 -2.77
C TYR A 156 -14.56 9.50 -3.96
N GLY A 157 -14.86 8.20 -3.86
CA GLY A 157 -15.03 7.29 -4.97
C GLY A 157 -16.40 6.65 -4.77
N ILE A 158 -17.37 6.94 -5.63
CA ILE A 158 -18.75 6.49 -5.47
C ILE A 158 -19.23 5.67 -6.67
N ALA A 159 -20.16 4.77 -6.41
CA ALA A 159 -21.03 4.19 -7.43
C ALA A 159 -22.48 4.26 -6.95
N VAL A 160 -23.36 4.65 -7.86
CA VAL A 160 -24.77 4.95 -7.60
C VAL A 160 -25.65 4.22 -8.61
N VAL A 161 -26.76 3.65 -8.13
CA VAL A 161 -27.82 3.06 -8.95
C VAL A 161 -29.19 3.57 -8.48
N SER A 162 -30.16 3.63 -9.40
CA SER A 162 -31.51 4.05 -9.07
C SER A 162 -32.55 3.17 -9.75
N SER A 163 -33.65 2.82 -9.05
CA SER A 163 -34.80 2.11 -9.65
C SER A 163 -35.63 2.99 -10.58
N GLU A 164 -35.54 4.30 -10.40
CA GLU A 164 -36.30 5.26 -11.26
C GLU A 164 -35.54 5.61 -12.55
N ASP A 165 -34.21 5.29 -12.59
CA ASP A 165 -33.35 5.38 -13.79
C ASP A 165 -32.48 4.10 -13.89
N SER A 166 -33.14 2.97 -14.12
CA SER A 166 -32.72 1.62 -13.77
C SER A 166 -31.69 0.97 -14.70
N ASN A 167 -31.28 1.65 -15.78
CA ASN A 167 -30.42 1.06 -16.82
C ASN A 167 -28.99 1.60 -16.81
N LYS A 168 -28.56 2.22 -15.74
CA LYS A 168 -27.20 2.77 -15.64
C LYS A 168 -26.57 2.66 -14.24
N ILE A 169 -25.26 2.69 -14.22
CA ILE A 169 -24.45 2.98 -13.02
C ILE A 169 -23.81 4.35 -13.25
N VAL A 170 -23.89 5.21 -12.24
CA VAL A 170 -23.15 6.47 -12.22
C VAL A 170 -22.01 6.33 -11.21
N ALA A 171 -20.78 6.53 -11.67
CA ALA A 171 -19.60 6.44 -10.83
C ALA A 171 -18.81 7.74 -10.89
N ALA A 172 -18.30 8.22 -9.78
CA ALA A 172 -17.52 9.47 -9.74
C ALA A 172 -16.35 9.40 -8.78
N ARG A 173 -15.32 10.20 -9.06
CA ARG A 173 -14.09 10.20 -8.29
C ARG A 173 -13.61 11.60 -7.92
N LYS A 174 -13.11 11.71 -6.67
CA LYS A 174 -12.26 12.80 -6.19
C LYS A 174 -11.42 12.29 -5.00
N GLY A 175 -10.11 12.15 -5.18
CA GLY A 175 -9.18 11.71 -4.13
C GLY A 175 -9.15 10.20 -3.86
N SER A 176 -10.28 9.48 -3.93
CA SER A 176 -10.35 8.02 -3.73
C SER A 176 -10.28 7.27 -5.05
N PRO A 177 -9.46 6.21 -5.21
CA PRO A 177 -9.28 5.52 -6.48
C PRO A 177 -10.56 4.85 -6.97
N LEU A 178 -10.84 5.02 -8.28
CA LEU A 178 -11.93 4.37 -8.97
C LEU A 178 -11.57 4.19 -10.45
N LEU A 179 -11.99 3.07 -11.02
CA LEU A 179 -11.79 2.73 -12.43
C LEU A 179 -13.05 2.09 -13.03
N ILE A 180 -13.15 2.12 -14.34
CA ILE A 180 -14.11 1.33 -15.11
C ILE A 180 -13.40 0.23 -15.89
N GLY A 181 -13.96 -0.98 -15.86
CA GLY A 181 -13.50 -2.11 -16.66
C GLY A 181 -14.38 -2.26 -17.90
N LEU A 182 -13.76 -2.54 -19.05
CA LEU A 182 -14.40 -2.67 -20.34
C LEU A 182 -14.48 -4.14 -20.73
N GLY A 183 -15.70 -4.69 -20.82
CA GLY A 183 -15.97 -6.03 -21.33
C GLY A 183 -16.79 -6.00 -22.62
N ASP A 184 -17.10 -7.17 -23.17
CA ASP A 184 -17.96 -7.29 -24.35
C ASP A 184 -19.43 -7.18 -23.91
N LYS A 185 -20.05 -6.02 -24.16
CA LYS A 185 -21.41 -5.63 -23.73
C LYS A 185 -21.63 -5.73 -22.22
N GLU A 186 -20.57 -5.55 -21.49
CA GLU A 186 -20.59 -5.51 -20.03
C GLU A 186 -19.55 -4.52 -19.51
N TYR A 187 -19.87 -3.82 -18.43
CA TYR A 187 -19.02 -2.81 -17.82
C TYR A 187 -18.95 -3.02 -16.32
N TYR A 188 -17.80 -2.69 -15.79
CA TYR A 188 -17.47 -2.83 -14.38
C TYR A 188 -17.07 -1.49 -13.78
N VAL A 189 -17.37 -1.29 -12.51
CA VAL A 189 -16.79 -0.23 -11.67
C VAL A 189 -15.98 -0.92 -10.58
N ALA A 190 -14.77 -0.48 -10.32
CA ALA A 190 -13.98 -1.02 -9.24
C ALA A 190 -13.07 0.04 -8.61
N SER A 191 -12.84 -0.09 -7.31
CA SER A 191 -11.83 0.71 -6.60
C SER A 191 -10.42 0.15 -6.74
N ASP A 192 -10.28 -1.08 -7.27
CA ASP A 192 -9.02 -1.75 -7.55
C ASP A 192 -9.20 -2.76 -8.67
N ALA A 193 -8.25 -2.81 -9.58
CA ALA A 193 -8.28 -3.67 -10.76
C ALA A 193 -8.33 -5.17 -10.41
N ALA A 194 -7.82 -5.59 -9.25
CA ALA A 194 -7.87 -6.97 -8.78
C ALA A 194 -9.31 -7.51 -8.71
N ALA A 195 -10.31 -6.66 -8.44
CA ALA A 195 -11.72 -7.05 -8.35
C ALA A 195 -12.26 -7.62 -9.66
N ILE A 196 -11.80 -7.11 -10.81
CA ILE A 196 -12.38 -7.37 -12.13
C ILE A 196 -11.45 -8.09 -13.09
N LEU A 197 -10.22 -8.40 -12.68
CA LEU A 197 -9.19 -8.99 -13.53
C LEU A 197 -9.60 -10.33 -14.18
N ALA A 198 -10.48 -11.12 -13.53
CA ALA A 198 -11.03 -12.34 -14.10
C ALA A 198 -11.96 -12.12 -15.30
N HIS A 199 -12.47 -10.91 -15.46
CA HIS A 199 -13.50 -10.60 -16.45
C HIS A 199 -12.98 -9.68 -17.55
N THR A 200 -12.10 -8.74 -17.22
CA THR A 200 -11.46 -7.85 -18.20
C THR A 200 -10.10 -7.37 -17.71
N ARG A 201 -9.20 -7.14 -18.68
CA ARG A 201 -7.89 -6.49 -18.48
C ARG A 201 -7.86 -5.07 -19.02
N GLU A 202 -8.89 -4.64 -19.74
CA GLU A 202 -9.00 -3.29 -20.27
C GLU A 202 -9.72 -2.38 -19.28
N VAL A 203 -9.03 -1.36 -18.79
CA VAL A 203 -9.53 -0.46 -17.77
C VAL A 203 -9.28 1.00 -18.11
N ILE A 204 -10.14 1.86 -17.58
CA ILE A 204 -9.95 3.30 -17.59
C ILE A 204 -9.90 3.77 -16.15
N TYR A 205 -8.78 4.34 -15.73
CA TYR A 205 -8.65 5.01 -14.44
C TYR A 205 -9.31 6.38 -14.53
N LEU A 206 -10.26 6.66 -13.63
CA LEU A 206 -10.89 7.98 -13.55
C LEU A 206 -9.92 8.98 -12.92
N ASP A 207 -9.98 10.22 -13.37
CA ASP A 207 -9.28 11.34 -12.74
C ASP A 207 -10.19 12.08 -11.75
N ASP A 208 -9.60 12.92 -10.89
CA ASP A 208 -10.36 13.71 -9.93
C ASP A 208 -11.33 14.67 -10.65
N GLY A 209 -12.61 14.58 -10.31
CA GLY A 209 -13.69 15.33 -10.94
C GLY A 209 -14.39 14.62 -12.11
N ASP A 210 -13.92 13.41 -12.48
CA ASP A 210 -14.60 12.58 -13.48
C ASP A 210 -15.89 11.97 -12.92
N LEU A 211 -16.91 11.94 -13.77
CA LEU A 211 -18.16 11.23 -13.58
C LEU A 211 -18.38 10.30 -14.78
N ALA A 212 -18.37 9.00 -14.54
CA ALA A 212 -18.62 7.97 -15.55
C ALA A 212 -20.07 7.48 -15.48
N VAL A 213 -20.73 7.46 -16.62
CA VAL A 213 -22.07 6.89 -16.81
C VAL A 213 -21.93 5.62 -17.63
N LEU A 214 -22.26 4.47 -17.03
CA LEU A 214 -22.18 3.17 -17.68
C LEU A 214 -23.60 2.64 -17.93
N ASN A 215 -23.86 2.19 -19.13
CA ASN A 215 -25.07 1.46 -19.49
C ASN A 215 -24.68 0.23 -20.31
N ARG A 216 -25.64 -0.60 -20.74
CA ARG A 216 -25.34 -1.81 -21.50
C ARG A 216 -24.76 -1.55 -22.89
N ASP A 217 -25.05 -0.39 -23.46
CA ASP A 217 -24.69 -0.05 -24.83
C ASP A 217 -23.35 0.69 -24.90
N GLY A 218 -22.84 1.16 -23.75
CA GLY A 218 -21.58 1.90 -23.70
C GLY A 218 -21.31 2.60 -22.39
N TYR A 219 -20.31 3.42 -22.42
CA TYR A 219 -19.95 4.33 -21.32
C TYR A 219 -19.67 5.73 -21.87
N ARG A 220 -19.80 6.72 -21.01
CA ARG A 220 -19.29 8.08 -21.25
C ARG A 220 -18.70 8.64 -19.96
N ILE A 221 -17.72 9.49 -20.10
CA ILE A 221 -17.08 10.18 -18.97
C ILE A 221 -17.28 11.66 -19.19
N ILE A 222 -17.78 12.34 -18.16
CA ILE A 222 -17.98 13.80 -18.14
C ILE A 222 -17.33 14.37 -16.89
N ASP A 223 -17.06 15.66 -16.89
CA ASP A 223 -16.68 16.39 -15.68
C ASP A 223 -17.91 16.96 -14.93
N LEU A 224 -17.68 17.58 -13.79
CA LEU A 224 -18.76 18.23 -13.02
C LEU A 224 -19.44 19.41 -13.75
N ARG A 225 -18.90 19.86 -14.91
CA ARG A 225 -19.50 20.86 -15.80
C ARG A 225 -20.23 20.23 -16.98
N ALA A 226 -20.44 18.91 -16.96
CA ALA A 226 -21.05 18.11 -18.03
C ALA A 226 -20.27 18.14 -19.37
N GLN A 227 -18.95 18.40 -19.33
CA GLN A 227 -18.10 18.34 -20.52
C GLN A 227 -17.55 16.94 -20.69
N GLU A 228 -17.67 16.38 -21.89
CA GLU A 228 -17.13 15.07 -22.18
C GLU A 228 -15.62 15.04 -22.04
N GLN A 229 -15.14 13.99 -21.39
CA GLN A 229 -13.72 13.73 -21.13
C GLN A 229 -13.29 12.45 -21.85
N SER A 230 -12.15 12.51 -22.53
CA SER A 230 -11.51 11.32 -23.11
C SER A 230 -10.42 10.82 -22.15
N ARG A 231 -10.45 9.52 -21.83
CA ARG A 231 -9.47 8.88 -20.96
C ARG A 231 -8.80 7.72 -21.68
N HIS A 232 -7.53 7.48 -21.37
CA HIS A 232 -6.77 6.40 -21.97
C HIS A 232 -7.22 5.04 -21.44
N VAL A 233 -7.45 4.09 -22.35
CA VAL A 233 -7.67 2.68 -21.99
C VAL A 233 -6.32 2.06 -21.67
N SER A 234 -6.16 1.58 -20.46
CA SER A 234 -4.97 0.90 -19.99
C SER A 234 -5.21 -0.61 -19.96
N LYS A 235 -4.18 -1.39 -20.24
CA LYS A 235 -4.23 -2.85 -20.14
C LYS A 235 -3.49 -3.30 -18.88
N ILE A 236 -4.14 -4.14 -18.09
CA ILE A 236 -3.55 -4.74 -16.90
C ILE A 236 -2.62 -5.87 -17.32
N ASP A 237 -1.36 -5.80 -16.91
CA ASP A 237 -0.31 -6.77 -17.31
C ASP A 237 -0.20 -7.98 -16.37
N TRP A 238 -0.90 -8.00 -15.23
CA TRP A 238 -0.83 -9.12 -14.27
C TRP A 238 -1.81 -10.23 -14.61
N ASP A 239 -1.44 -11.43 -14.17
CA ASP A 239 -2.27 -12.64 -14.31
C ASP A 239 -3.01 -12.99 -13.01
N LEU A 240 -4.10 -13.75 -13.12
CA LEU A 240 -4.88 -14.25 -11.98
C LEU A 240 -4.01 -15.05 -11.00
N GLU A 241 -3.08 -15.86 -11.50
CA GLU A 241 -2.17 -16.64 -10.66
C GLU A 241 -1.34 -15.77 -9.70
N GLN A 242 -1.05 -14.52 -10.09
CA GLN A 242 -0.30 -13.58 -9.24
C GLN A 242 -1.11 -13.10 -8.04
N ILE A 243 -2.44 -13.07 -8.15
CA ILE A 243 -3.35 -12.69 -7.06
C ILE A 243 -3.90 -13.89 -6.29
N GLU A 244 -3.45 -15.11 -6.56
CA GLU A 244 -3.78 -16.32 -5.83
C GLU A 244 -2.62 -16.75 -4.92
N ARG A 245 -2.89 -17.58 -3.90
CA ARG A 245 -1.87 -18.02 -2.95
C ARG A 245 -0.82 -18.96 -3.54
N GLY A 246 -1.09 -19.60 -4.69
CA GLY A 246 -0.13 -20.44 -5.38
C GLY A 246 0.40 -21.63 -4.55
N GLY A 247 -0.42 -22.21 -3.65
CA GLY A 247 -0.04 -23.30 -2.77
C GLY A 247 0.55 -22.89 -1.42
N TYR A 248 0.81 -21.61 -1.17
CA TYR A 248 1.22 -21.11 0.13
C TYR A 248 0.03 -21.00 1.10
N GLU A 249 0.31 -21.14 2.38
CA GLU A 249 -0.73 -21.03 3.42
C GLU A 249 -1.30 -19.61 3.50
N HIS A 250 -0.42 -18.59 3.34
CA HIS A 250 -0.76 -17.17 3.42
C HIS A 250 -0.14 -16.38 2.27
N PHE A 251 -0.77 -15.26 1.89
CA PHE A 251 -0.21 -14.32 0.90
C PHE A 251 1.14 -13.75 1.36
N MET A 252 1.27 -13.36 2.61
CA MET A 252 2.53 -12.83 3.14
C MET A 252 3.69 -13.82 2.94
N LEU A 253 3.46 -15.12 3.17
CA LEU A 253 4.52 -16.12 2.95
C LEU A 253 4.88 -16.22 1.47
N LYS A 254 3.88 -16.29 0.56
CA LYS A 254 4.11 -16.25 -0.88
C LYS A 254 4.95 -15.04 -1.27
N GLU A 255 4.55 -13.86 -0.81
CA GLU A 255 5.21 -12.58 -1.12
C GLU A 255 6.65 -12.50 -0.60
N ILE A 256 6.95 -13.11 0.55
CA ILE A 256 8.32 -13.27 1.05
C ILE A 256 9.12 -14.16 0.10
N PHE A 257 8.56 -15.28 -0.37
CA PHE A 257 9.22 -16.21 -1.29
C PHE A 257 9.32 -15.70 -2.73
N GLU A 258 8.54 -14.70 -3.12
CA GLU A 258 8.63 -14.05 -4.43
C GLU A 258 9.79 -13.03 -4.53
N GLN A 259 10.45 -12.65 -3.44
CA GLN A 259 11.46 -11.59 -3.42
C GLN A 259 12.65 -11.83 -4.37
N PRO A 260 13.18 -13.04 -4.58
CA PRO A 260 14.20 -13.26 -5.60
C PRO A 260 13.77 -12.74 -6.98
N MET A 261 12.57 -13.12 -7.39
CA MET A 261 11.98 -12.73 -8.68
C MET A 261 11.66 -11.23 -8.74
N THR A 262 11.09 -10.64 -7.67
CA THR A 262 10.69 -9.24 -7.68
C THR A 262 11.87 -8.28 -7.69
N VAL A 263 12.96 -8.63 -7.00
CA VAL A 263 14.22 -7.88 -7.04
C VAL A 263 14.84 -7.96 -8.44
N GLU A 264 14.82 -9.14 -9.08
CA GLU A 264 15.28 -9.31 -10.47
C GLU A 264 14.43 -8.48 -11.46
N ASN A 265 13.09 -8.52 -11.32
CA ASN A 265 12.18 -7.74 -12.14
C ASN A 265 12.43 -6.23 -12.02
N CYS A 266 12.71 -5.74 -10.80
CA CYS A 266 13.04 -4.34 -10.58
C CYS A 266 14.31 -3.91 -11.34
N MET A 267 15.29 -4.82 -11.49
CA MET A 267 16.55 -4.55 -12.21
C MET A 267 16.46 -4.77 -13.72
N ARG A 268 15.49 -5.53 -14.20
CA ARG A 268 15.44 -6.03 -15.58
C ARG A 268 15.49 -4.89 -16.62
N GLY A 269 16.52 -4.93 -17.49
CA GLY A 269 16.73 -3.94 -18.54
C GLY A 269 17.21 -2.56 -18.06
N ARG A 270 17.56 -2.43 -16.76
CA ARG A 270 17.95 -1.15 -16.17
C ARG A 270 19.43 -1.05 -15.80
N LEU A 271 20.18 -2.13 -15.80
CA LEU A 271 21.61 -2.13 -15.49
C LEU A 271 22.47 -1.98 -16.74
N LEU A 272 23.39 -1.05 -16.73
CA LEU A 272 24.39 -0.80 -17.76
C LEU A 272 25.78 -1.16 -17.20
N ASP A 273 26.18 -2.41 -17.41
CA ASP A 273 27.35 -3.02 -16.76
C ASP A 273 28.67 -2.32 -17.16
N GLU A 274 28.83 -2.01 -18.45
CA GLU A 274 30.06 -1.38 -18.94
C GLU A 274 30.24 0.04 -18.43
N GLU A 275 29.17 0.80 -18.32
CA GLU A 275 29.15 2.17 -17.81
C GLU A 275 29.12 2.26 -16.29
N GLY A 276 28.83 1.15 -15.62
CA GLY A 276 28.67 1.08 -14.16
C GLY A 276 27.53 1.97 -13.65
N THR A 277 26.40 2.03 -14.39
CA THR A 277 25.26 2.91 -14.09
C THR A 277 23.93 2.21 -14.36
N SER A 278 22.83 2.91 -14.12
CA SER A 278 21.48 2.45 -14.44
C SER A 278 20.83 3.30 -15.56
N LYS A 279 19.87 2.68 -16.28
CA LYS A 279 18.98 3.32 -17.23
C LYS A 279 17.56 3.38 -16.68
N LEU A 280 17.04 4.58 -16.49
CA LEU A 280 15.72 4.84 -15.92
C LEU A 280 14.87 5.62 -16.94
N GLY A 281 14.06 4.91 -17.74
CA GLY A 281 13.27 5.51 -18.81
C GLY A 281 12.17 6.46 -18.34
N GLY A 282 11.67 6.28 -17.11
CA GLY A 282 10.62 7.12 -16.50
C GLY A 282 11.16 8.31 -15.72
N LEU A 283 12.48 8.56 -15.69
CA LEU A 283 13.06 9.64 -14.90
C LEU A 283 12.63 11.02 -15.40
N ASN A 284 12.42 11.18 -16.73
CA ASN A 284 11.98 12.42 -17.38
C ASN A 284 12.83 13.66 -17.03
N MET A 285 14.12 13.46 -16.79
CA MET A 285 15.10 14.51 -16.49
C MET A 285 16.35 14.31 -17.34
N THR A 286 16.90 15.42 -17.82
CA THR A 286 18.23 15.41 -18.47
C THR A 286 19.34 15.31 -17.45
N ASP A 287 20.56 14.94 -17.88
CA ASP A 287 21.71 14.88 -16.99
C ASP A 287 22.05 16.26 -16.38
N GLU A 288 21.85 17.37 -17.12
CA GLU A 288 22.01 18.73 -16.60
C GLU A 288 20.99 19.04 -15.50
N GLN A 289 19.73 18.59 -15.64
CA GLN A 289 18.71 18.77 -14.63
C GLN A 289 19.01 17.96 -13.37
N LEU A 290 19.55 16.73 -13.52
CA LEU A 290 20.00 15.91 -12.41
C LEU A 290 21.21 16.52 -11.69
N LEU A 291 22.14 17.12 -12.43
CA LEU A 291 23.29 17.82 -11.85
C LEU A 291 22.90 19.11 -11.12
N ALA A 292 21.78 19.74 -11.50
CA ALA A 292 21.28 20.96 -10.87
C ALA A 292 20.55 20.74 -9.54
N ILE A 293 20.35 19.50 -9.12
CA ILE A 293 19.73 19.16 -7.83
C ILE A 293 20.72 19.49 -6.70
N ASP A 294 20.28 20.32 -5.74
CA ASP A 294 21.07 20.70 -4.56
C ASP A 294 20.75 19.87 -3.33
N ASN A 295 19.49 19.48 -3.17
CA ASN A 295 19.00 18.68 -2.08
C ASN A 295 17.88 17.74 -2.53
N ILE A 296 17.73 16.65 -1.81
CA ILE A 296 16.67 15.66 -2.03
C ILE A 296 15.86 15.55 -0.75
N VAL A 297 14.53 15.57 -0.90
CA VAL A 297 13.60 15.24 0.17
C VAL A 297 12.88 13.95 -0.22
N ILE A 298 12.83 12.97 0.68
CA ILE A 298 12.07 11.74 0.45
C ILE A 298 10.92 11.70 1.43
N THR A 299 9.68 11.59 0.94
CA THR A 299 8.50 11.50 1.80
C THR A 299 7.78 10.19 1.59
N ALA A 300 7.38 9.55 2.69
CA ALA A 300 6.68 8.27 2.67
C ALA A 300 5.99 7.98 4.01
N CYS A 301 5.27 6.86 4.08
CA CYS A 301 4.61 6.34 5.29
C CYS A 301 5.05 4.90 5.57
N GLY A 302 5.16 4.52 6.85
CA GLY A 302 5.38 3.15 7.30
C GLY A 302 6.61 2.47 6.69
N THR A 303 6.44 1.28 6.14
CA THR A 303 7.50 0.49 5.48
C THR A 303 8.23 1.27 4.37
N SER A 304 7.49 2.08 3.60
CA SER A 304 8.09 2.92 2.54
C SER A 304 8.97 4.03 3.14
N TRP A 305 8.66 4.54 4.32
CA TRP A 305 9.52 5.49 5.05
C TRP A 305 10.81 4.81 5.52
N HIS A 306 10.77 3.54 5.96
CA HIS A 306 11.99 2.77 6.27
C HIS A 306 12.87 2.55 5.03
N SER A 307 12.27 2.28 3.86
CA SER A 307 13.05 2.20 2.61
C SER A 307 13.69 3.54 2.23
N ALA A 308 13.01 4.67 2.51
CA ALA A 308 13.53 6.01 2.29
C ALA A 308 14.78 6.29 3.14
N LEU A 309 14.79 5.90 4.42
CA LEU A 309 15.98 6.04 5.30
C LEU A 309 17.19 5.25 4.78
N ILE A 310 16.97 4.08 4.17
CA ILE A 310 18.06 3.34 3.51
C ILE A 310 18.53 4.11 2.28
N GLY A 311 17.59 4.64 1.50
CA GLY A 311 17.87 5.45 0.32
C GLY A 311 18.66 6.74 0.64
N GLU A 312 18.38 7.39 1.76
CA GLU A 312 19.12 8.54 2.28
C GLU A 312 20.63 8.20 2.38
N HIS A 313 20.96 7.14 3.12
CA HIS A 313 22.35 6.70 3.25
C HIS A 313 23.00 6.41 1.90
N MET A 314 22.30 5.70 1.00
CA MET A 314 22.81 5.37 -0.35
C MET A 314 23.08 6.63 -1.18
N ILE A 315 22.13 7.56 -1.22
CA ILE A 315 22.23 8.78 -2.03
C ILE A 315 23.36 9.66 -1.48
N GLU A 316 23.41 9.91 -0.17
CA GLU A 316 24.45 10.71 0.43
C GLU A 316 25.85 10.14 0.24
N GLU A 317 26.02 8.80 0.37
CA GLU A 317 27.30 8.13 0.15
C GLU A 317 27.79 8.29 -1.30
N LEU A 318 26.92 8.01 -2.30
CA LEU A 318 27.34 7.93 -3.69
C LEU A 318 27.27 9.27 -4.44
N THR A 319 26.51 10.25 -3.97
CA THR A 319 26.26 11.50 -4.70
C THR A 319 26.75 12.76 -3.98
N ARG A 320 26.94 12.68 -2.67
CA ARG A 320 27.24 13.82 -1.76
C ARG A 320 26.18 14.92 -1.78
N ILE A 321 24.94 14.59 -2.18
CA ILE A 321 23.78 15.48 -2.06
C ILE A 321 23.13 15.23 -0.69
N PRO A 322 22.83 16.28 0.11
CA PRO A 322 22.10 16.12 1.35
C PRO A 322 20.68 15.61 1.08
N VAL A 323 20.25 14.66 1.90
CA VAL A 323 18.92 14.06 1.82
C VAL A 323 18.20 14.24 3.15
N GLU A 324 16.92 14.58 3.10
CA GLU A 324 16.04 14.65 4.26
C GLU A 324 14.90 13.66 4.07
N VAL A 325 14.66 12.80 5.06
CA VAL A 325 13.58 11.81 5.01
C VAL A 325 12.48 12.15 6.01
N GLU A 326 11.26 12.34 5.51
CA GLU A 326 10.14 12.83 6.28
C GLU A 326 8.95 11.88 6.25
N TYR A 327 8.22 11.83 7.36
CA TYR A 327 6.86 11.30 7.29
C TYR A 327 5.99 12.19 6.42
N ALA A 328 5.28 11.60 5.46
CA ALA A 328 4.47 12.37 4.52
C ALA A 328 3.36 13.18 5.22
N SER A 329 2.78 12.65 6.31
CA SER A 329 1.82 13.35 7.17
C SER A 329 2.39 14.62 7.77
N GLU A 330 3.63 14.58 8.26
CA GLU A 330 4.28 15.72 8.90
C GLU A 330 4.79 16.75 7.88
N PHE A 331 5.40 16.27 6.78
CA PHE A 331 5.90 17.12 5.70
C PHE A 331 4.84 18.10 5.19
N ARG A 332 3.62 17.61 4.99
CA ARG A 332 2.50 18.39 4.47
C ARG A 332 2.18 19.62 5.32
N TYR A 333 2.25 19.51 6.64
CA TYR A 333 1.78 20.56 7.57
C TYR A 333 2.89 21.43 8.15
N ARG A 334 4.14 21.02 8.09
CA ARG A 334 5.27 21.75 8.69
C ARG A 334 5.79 22.95 7.89
N ASN A 335 5.16 23.31 6.76
CA ASN A 335 5.63 24.36 5.87
C ASN A 335 7.05 24.06 5.32
N PRO A 336 7.23 22.98 4.52
CA PRO A 336 8.54 22.45 4.14
C PRO A 336 9.39 23.45 3.35
N ILE A 337 10.71 23.39 3.53
CA ILE A 337 11.67 24.23 2.82
C ILE A 337 12.11 23.50 1.55
N VAL A 338 11.40 23.74 0.47
CA VAL A 338 11.68 23.18 -0.85
C VAL A 338 11.62 24.27 -1.93
N ASN A 339 12.33 24.06 -3.02
CA ASN A 339 12.41 25.01 -4.13
C ASN A 339 12.66 24.27 -5.46
N SER A 340 12.85 25.02 -6.57
CA SER A 340 13.05 24.45 -7.91
C SER A 340 14.34 23.61 -8.08
N ARG A 341 15.26 23.64 -7.13
CA ARG A 341 16.48 22.80 -7.09
C ARG A 341 16.35 21.62 -6.14
N THR A 342 15.21 21.46 -5.49
CA THR A 342 14.86 20.31 -4.67
C THR A 342 14.22 19.22 -5.52
N LEU A 343 14.69 17.98 -5.40
CA LEU A 343 13.98 16.80 -5.88
C LEU A 343 13.20 16.18 -4.72
N CYS A 344 11.88 16.13 -4.83
CA CYS A 344 11.02 15.43 -3.87
C CYS A 344 10.71 14.02 -4.38
N ILE A 345 11.27 13.00 -3.74
CA ILE A 345 10.97 11.60 -4.03
C ILE A 345 9.84 11.15 -3.12
N VAL A 346 8.78 10.59 -3.71
CA VAL A 346 7.64 10.05 -2.96
C VAL A 346 7.55 8.55 -3.17
N ILE A 347 7.44 7.79 -2.08
CA ILE A 347 7.45 6.32 -2.13
C ILE A 347 6.13 5.78 -1.60
N SER A 348 5.44 4.98 -2.42
CA SER A 348 4.20 4.31 -2.03
C SER A 348 4.02 3.02 -2.81
N GLN A 349 3.74 1.91 -2.12
CA GLN A 349 3.45 0.63 -2.78
C GLN A 349 2.21 0.77 -3.69
N SER A 350 1.10 1.29 -3.17
CA SER A 350 -0.14 1.45 -3.92
C SER A 350 -0.14 2.64 -4.88
N GLY A 351 0.69 3.65 -4.61
CA GLY A 351 0.63 4.94 -5.29
C GLY A 351 -0.64 5.75 -5.02
N GLU A 352 -1.39 5.37 -3.96
CA GLU A 352 -2.67 5.96 -3.58
C GLU A 352 -2.71 6.37 -2.09
N THR A 353 -1.58 6.35 -1.39
CA THR A 353 -1.50 6.75 0.02
C THR A 353 -1.80 8.24 0.15
N ALA A 354 -2.84 8.59 0.91
CA ALA A 354 -3.36 9.97 0.98
C ALA A 354 -2.31 10.98 1.41
N ASP A 355 -1.62 10.74 2.52
CA ASP A 355 -0.58 11.62 3.01
C ASP A 355 0.58 11.78 2.02
N THR A 356 1.02 10.67 1.39
CA THR A 356 2.12 10.71 0.42
C THR A 356 1.73 11.50 -0.83
N LEU A 357 0.50 11.34 -1.29
CA LEU A 357 -0.03 12.11 -2.42
C LEU A 357 -0.13 13.61 -2.09
N ALA A 358 -0.63 13.92 -0.89
CA ALA A 358 -0.74 15.31 -0.44
C ALA A 358 0.64 15.97 -0.26
N ALA A 359 1.61 15.25 0.31
CA ALA A 359 3.00 15.71 0.43
C ALA A 359 3.63 16.00 -0.94
N MET A 360 3.40 15.12 -1.94
CA MET A 360 3.84 15.34 -3.32
C MET A 360 3.24 16.61 -3.91
N ARG A 361 1.93 16.80 -3.76
CA ARG A 361 1.22 17.99 -4.27
C ARG A 361 1.74 19.27 -3.60
N GLU A 362 1.99 19.25 -2.29
CA GLU A 362 2.57 20.37 -1.55
C GLU A 362 3.98 20.72 -2.06
N ALA A 363 4.85 19.71 -2.24
CA ALA A 363 6.18 19.92 -2.80
C ALA A 363 6.12 20.53 -4.20
N LYS A 364 5.22 20.04 -5.05
CA LYS A 364 5.01 20.51 -6.42
C LYS A 364 4.51 21.96 -6.47
N GLN A 365 3.56 22.34 -5.60
CA GLN A 365 3.06 23.72 -5.47
C GLN A 365 4.18 24.71 -5.07
N ARG A 366 5.17 24.24 -4.30
CA ARG A 366 6.34 25.03 -3.91
C ARG A 366 7.46 25.05 -4.95
N GLY A 367 7.26 24.40 -6.08
CA GLY A 367 8.18 24.42 -7.23
C GLY A 367 9.23 23.31 -7.20
N ALA A 368 9.19 22.35 -6.27
CA ALA A 368 10.04 21.17 -6.31
C ALA A 368 9.63 20.23 -7.46
N ARG A 369 10.61 19.54 -8.06
CA ARG A 369 10.32 18.42 -8.95
C ARG A 369 9.96 17.21 -8.13
N THR A 370 9.01 16.41 -8.64
CA THR A 370 8.48 15.25 -7.96
C THR A 370 8.82 13.96 -8.70
N TYR A 371 9.26 12.94 -7.97
CA TYR A 371 9.64 11.64 -8.51
C TYR A 371 8.95 10.52 -7.72
N GLY A 372 8.09 9.73 -8.40
CA GLY A 372 7.32 8.66 -7.77
C GLY A 372 8.03 7.31 -7.84
N ILE A 373 8.22 6.64 -6.69
CA ILE A 373 8.61 5.22 -6.62
C ILE A 373 7.37 4.44 -6.20
N VAL A 374 6.74 3.75 -7.16
CA VAL A 374 5.45 3.08 -6.94
C VAL A 374 5.44 1.68 -7.55
N ASN A 375 4.56 0.82 -7.03
CA ASN A 375 4.39 -0.52 -7.59
C ASN A 375 3.21 -0.60 -8.58
N VAL A 376 2.13 0.12 -8.31
CA VAL A 376 0.91 0.05 -9.14
C VAL A 376 1.01 0.99 -10.32
N VAL A 377 1.00 0.40 -11.53
CA VAL A 377 1.00 1.14 -12.80
C VAL A 377 -0.29 1.94 -12.93
N GLY A 378 -0.18 3.20 -13.36
CA GLY A 378 -1.33 4.08 -13.54
C GLY A 378 -1.94 4.62 -12.23
N SER A 379 -1.30 4.40 -11.08
CA SER A 379 -1.73 5.00 -9.81
C SER A 379 -1.65 6.53 -9.82
N THR A 380 -2.32 7.17 -8.88
CA THR A 380 -2.40 8.64 -8.83
C THR A 380 -1.02 9.29 -8.70
N ILE A 381 -0.15 8.78 -7.81
CA ILE A 381 1.23 9.27 -7.68
C ILE A 381 1.99 9.10 -9.01
N ALA A 382 1.82 7.96 -9.71
CA ALA A 382 2.50 7.74 -11.00
C ALA A 382 2.06 8.71 -12.09
N ARG A 383 0.78 9.10 -12.10
CA ARG A 383 0.25 10.03 -13.10
C ARG A 383 0.55 11.50 -12.79
N GLU A 384 0.59 11.87 -11.51
CA GLU A 384 0.75 13.26 -11.10
C GLU A 384 2.20 13.67 -10.87
N SER A 385 3.14 12.72 -10.65
CA SER A 385 4.56 13.03 -10.51
C SER A 385 5.18 13.44 -11.86
N ASP A 386 6.27 14.21 -11.82
CA ASP A 386 6.98 14.66 -13.04
C ASP A 386 7.79 13.54 -13.69
N GLY A 387 8.07 12.48 -12.95
CA GLY A 387 8.74 11.27 -13.39
C GLY A 387 8.68 10.20 -12.31
N GLY A 388 9.20 9.01 -12.60
CA GLY A 388 9.17 7.95 -11.59
C GLY A 388 9.75 6.62 -12.05
N ILE A 389 9.69 5.66 -11.12
CA ILE A 389 10.10 4.28 -11.36
C ILE A 389 9.04 3.33 -10.80
N TYR A 390 8.60 2.39 -11.62
CA TYR A 390 7.81 1.25 -11.16
C TYR A 390 8.74 0.16 -10.60
N VAL A 391 8.45 -0.34 -9.42
CA VAL A 391 9.27 -1.37 -8.78
C VAL A 391 9.04 -2.78 -9.33
N HIS A 392 7.93 -2.99 -10.07
CA HIS A 392 7.58 -4.27 -10.71
C HIS A 392 7.56 -5.47 -9.77
N ALA A 393 7.14 -5.26 -8.51
CA ALA A 393 7.00 -6.33 -7.53
C ALA A 393 5.74 -7.22 -7.75
N GLY A 394 4.90 -6.86 -8.72
CA GLY A 394 3.59 -7.50 -8.89
C GLY A 394 2.60 -7.16 -7.77
N PRO A 395 1.41 -7.76 -7.76
CA PRO A 395 0.42 -7.53 -6.70
C PRO A 395 0.96 -7.95 -5.33
N GLU A 396 0.76 -7.10 -4.32
CA GLU A 396 1.06 -7.40 -2.91
C GLU A 396 -0.22 -7.27 -2.10
N ILE A 397 -0.73 -8.40 -1.61
CA ILE A 397 -2.05 -8.55 -1.00
C ILE A 397 -1.98 -8.58 0.52
N GLY A 398 -0.98 -9.25 1.08
CA GLY A 398 -0.72 -9.24 2.52
C GLY A 398 -0.65 -7.81 3.05
N VAL A 399 -1.37 -7.51 4.15
CA VAL A 399 -1.42 -6.13 4.68
C VAL A 399 -0.04 -5.64 5.06
N ALA A 400 0.75 -6.46 5.75
CA ALA A 400 2.14 -6.15 6.05
C ALA A 400 3.01 -6.26 4.78
N SER A 401 3.64 -5.17 4.37
CA SER A 401 4.46 -5.11 3.15
C SER A 401 5.76 -5.91 3.31
N THR A 402 6.17 -6.64 2.27
CA THR A 402 7.38 -7.47 2.23
C THR A 402 8.18 -7.25 0.95
N LYS A 403 7.75 -7.82 -0.17
CA LYS A 403 8.43 -7.73 -1.47
C LYS A 403 8.46 -6.32 -2.04
N ALA A 404 7.46 -5.49 -1.73
CA ALA A 404 7.47 -4.10 -2.15
C ALA A 404 8.59 -3.31 -1.46
N PHE A 405 8.88 -3.59 -0.18
CA PHE A 405 9.98 -2.96 0.56
C PHE A 405 11.34 -3.23 -0.10
N THR A 406 11.69 -4.49 -0.33
CA THR A 406 12.97 -4.85 -0.95
C THR A 406 13.10 -4.29 -2.38
N SER A 407 11.98 -4.25 -3.12
CA SER A 407 11.93 -3.65 -4.45
C SER A 407 12.03 -2.12 -4.42
N GLN A 408 11.50 -1.44 -3.39
CA GLN A 408 11.68 0.00 -3.18
C GLN A 408 13.14 0.36 -2.88
N VAL A 409 13.80 -0.41 -2.00
CA VAL A 409 15.24 -0.25 -1.72
C VAL A 409 16.06 -0.44 -3.00
N MET A 410 15.72 -1.44 -3.82
CA MET A 410 16.36 -1.67 -5.12
C MET A 410 16.14 -0.50 -6.09
N ALA A 411 14.92 0.05 -6.15
CA ALA A 411 14.61 1.21 -7.00
C ALA A 411 15.37 2.47 -6.59
N LEU A 412 15.51 2.69 -5.27
CA LEU A 412 16.34 3.77 -4.72
C LEU A 412 17.81 3.60 -5.10
N LEU A 413 18.35 2.38 -5.04
CA LEU A 413 19.72 2.12 -5.46
C LEU A 413 19.92 2.35 -6.96
N LEU A 414 18.98 1.93 -7.80
CA LEU A 414 19.03 2.21 -9.24
C LEU A 414 19.06 3.72 -9.52
N PHE A 415 18.23 4.50 -8.84
CA PHE A 415 18.25 5.95 -8.92
C PHE A 415 19.58 6.54 -8.43
N THR A 416 20.04 6.08 -7.28
CA THR A 416 21.30 6.50 -6.67
C THR A 416 22.50 6.22 -7.57
N LEU A 417 22.53 5.05 -8.21
CA LEU A 417 23.60 4.67 -9.12
C LEU A 417 23.63 5.58 -10.37
N LYS A 418 22.45 5.93 -10.95
CA LYS A 418 22.36 6.88 -12.06
C LYS A 418 22.89 8.26 -11.64
N LEU A 419 22.44 8.77 -10.53
CA LEU A 419 22.82 10.10 -10.05
C LEU A 419 24.28 10.13 -9.58
N GLY A 420 24.74 9.10 -8.88
CA GLY A 420 26.11 8.98 -8.40
C GLY A 420 27.14 8.95 -9.56
N ARG A 421 26.82 8.25 -10.66
CA ARG A 421 27.68 8.20 -11.85
C ARG A 421 27.81 9.53 -12.57
N LEU A 422 26.84 10.43 -12.41
CA LEU A 422 26.95 11.80 -12.93
C LEU A 422 27.78 12.72 -12.01
N ARG A 423 28.06 12.29 -10.78
CA ARG A 423 28.76 13.09 -9.76
C ARG A 423 30.06 12.42 -9.30
N ASP A 424 30.04 11.73 -8.19
CA ASP A 424 31.21 11.29 -7.43
C ASP A 424 31.57 9.80 -7.60
N THR A 425 30.63 8.98 -8.05
CA THR A 425 30.84 7.53 -8.13
C THR A 425 31.66 7.14 -9.37
N SER A 426 32.79 6.46 -9.19
CA SER A 426 33.60 5.97 -10.30
C SER A 426 32.91 4.84 -11.08
N VAL A 427 33.33 4.61 -12.35
CA VAL A 427 32.84 3.45 -13.14
C VAL A 427 33.14 2.13 -12.44
N VAL A 428 34.32 2.01 -11.81
CA VAL A 428 34.73 0.80 -11.11
C VAL A 428 33.79 0.51 -9.96
N ARG A 429 33.53 1.51 -9.10
CA ARG A 429 32.60 1.35 -7.97
C ARG A 429 31.19 1.04 -8.46
N GLY A 430 30.70 1.67 -9.53
CA GLY A 430 29.41 1.38 -10.13
C GLY A 430 29.29 -0.08 -10.62
N ARG A 431 30.35 -0.61 -11.26
CA ARG A 431 30.40 -2.02 -11.68
C ARG A 431 30.39 -3.00 -10.52
N GLU A 432 31.13 -2.71 -9.44
CA GLU A 432 31.11 -3.52 -8.22
C GLU A 432 29.69 -3.61 -7.63
N ILE A 433 29.00 -2.48 -7.54
CA ILE A 433 27.61 -2.42 -7.05
C ILE A 433 26.70 -3.23 -7.96
N ILE A 434 26.78 -3.06 -9.29
CA ILE A 434 25.95 -3.80 -10.26
C ILE A 434 26.20 -5.32 -10.13
N GLN A 435 27.46 -5.72 -9.98
CA GLN A 435 27.79 -7.12 -9.81
C GLN A 435 27.16 -7.69 -8.53
N ALA A 436 27.22 -6.96 -7.41
CA ALA A 436 26.57 -7.35 -6.17
C ALA A 436 25.03 -7.39 -6.30
N MET A 437 24.42 -6.40 -6.98
CA MET A 437 22.98 -6.41 -7.27
C MET A 437 22.53 -7.67 -8.00
N ARG A 438 23.30 -8.11 -9.01
CA ARG A 438 22.99 -9.32 -9.80
C ARG A 438 23.04 -10.61 -8.96
N GLN A 439 23.75 -10.64 -7.84
CA GLN A 439 23.80 -11.79 -6.95
C GLN A 439 22.59 -11.87 -6.00
N LEU A 440 21.89 -10.78 -5.76
CA LEU A 440 20.79 -10.71 -4.77
C LEU A 440 19.72 -11.78 -4.96
N PRO A 441 19.21 -12.08 -6.17
CA PRO A 441 18.17 -13.11 -6.32
C PRO A 441 18.62 -14.48 -5.79
N VAL A 442 19.85 -14.89 -6.10
CA VAL A 442 20.44 -16.15 -5.63
C VAL A 442 20.70 -16.11 -4.12
N GLN A 443 21.19 -14.98 -3.61
CA GLN A 443 21.44 -14.78 -2.19
C GLN A 443 20.15 -14.81 -1.36
N ILE A 444 19.09 -14.14 -1.83
CA ILE A 444 17.77 -14.18 -1.19
C ILE A 444 17.22 -15.62 -1.21
N GLN A 445 17.33 -16.33 -2.34
CA GLN A 445 16.89 -17.72 -2.42
C GLN A 445 17.61 -18.60 -1.39
N SER A 446 18.91 -18.44 -1.23
CA SER A 446 19.68 -19.21 -0.23
C SER A 446 19.25 -18.94 1.22
N ILE A 447 18.72 -17.75 1.52
CA ILE A 447 18.11 -17.43 2.81
C ILE A 447 16.78 -18.16 2.95
N LEU A 448 15.93 -18.11 1.91
CA LEU A 448 14.62 -18.75 1.88
C LEU A 448 14.69 -20.27 1.98
N ASP A 449 15.71 -20.90 1.39
CA ASP A 449 15.97 -22.34 1.50
C ASP A 449 16.25 -22.79 2.95
N ARG A 450 16.60 -21.84 3.83
CA ARG A 450 16.83 -22.04 5.26
C ARG A 450 15.73 -21.48 6.16
N ALA A 451 14.52 -21.26 5.60
CA ALA A 451 13.38 -20.71 6.35
C ALA A 451 13.04 -21.53 7.61
N GLN A 452 13.29 -22.84 7.59
CA GLN A 452 13.08 -23.72 8.74
C GLN A 452 13.94 -23.36 9.96
N ASP A 453 15.17 -22.87 9.74
CA ASP A 453 16.03 -22.42 10.85
C ASP A 453 15.38 -21.24 11.59
N ILE A 454 14.77 -20.32 10.84
CA ILE A 454 14.08 -19.15 11.39
C ILE A 454 12.78 -19.58 12.08
N GLU A 455 12.07 -20.55 11.52
CA GLU A 455 10.87 -21.11 12.16
C GLU A 455 11.18 -21.73 13.53
N ASN A 456 12.34 -22.41 13.65
CA ASN A 456 12.80 -22.96 14.92
C ASN A 456 13.09 -21.85 15.95
N ILE A 457 13.71 -20.74 15.53
CA ILE A 457 13.90 -19.55 16.39
C ILE A 457 12.55 -18.97 16.82
N ALA A 458 11.60 -18.84 15.87
CA ALA A 458 10.27 -18.30 16.15
C ALA A 458 9.49 -19.13 17.18
N GLU A 459 9.68 -20.46 17.21
CA GLU A 459 9.05 -21.36 18.21
C GLU A 459 9.42 -20.95 19.63
N GLU A 460 10.68 -20.61 19.86
CA GLU A 460 11.20 -20.22 21.18
C GLU A 460 10.63 -18.89 21.67
N PHE A 461 10.35 -17.97 20.74
CA PHE A 461 9.98 -16.60 21.09
C PHE A 461 8.50 -16.26 20.88
N LYS A 462 7.67 -17.20 20.44
CA LYS A 462 6.23 -16.98 20.18
C LYS A 462 5.44 -16.46 21.39
N ARG A 463 5.94 -16.65 22.62
CA ARG A 463 5.29 -16.20 23.86
C ARG A 463 5.84 -14.88 24.40
N ALA A 464 6.85 -14.31 23.75
CA ALA A 464 7.37 -13.01 24.17
C ALA A 464 6.31 -11.93 24.02
N SER A 465 6.33 -10.96 24.92
CA SER A 465 5.43 -9.81 24.91
C SER A 465 6.07 -8.56 24.29
N ASN A 466 7.40 -8.49 24.33
CA ASN A 466 8.17 -7.36 23.82
C ASN A 466 9.38 -7.87 23.01
N PHE A 467 9.85 -7.04 22.09
CA PHE A 467 11.09 -7.25 21.34
C PHE A 467 11.83 -5.93 21.13
N LEU A 468 13.14 -6.00 21.16
CA LEU A 468 14.00 -4.87 20.76
C LEU A 468 14.80 -5.27 19.53
N TYR A 469 14.82 -4.37 18.53
CA TYR A 469 15.59 -4.54 17.29
C TYR A 469 16.69 -3.48 17.23
N LEU A 470 17.92 -3.89 17.00
CA LEU A 470 19.09 -3.02 17.04
C LEU A 470 19.91 -3.15 15.76
N GLY A 471 20.22 -2.02 15.14
CA GLY A 471 21.07 -1.91 13.96
C GLY A 471 21.91 -0.65 13.98
N ARG A 472 22.87 -0.53 13.05
CA ARG A 472 23.67 0.67 12.83
C ARG A 472 23.77 0.99 11.34
N GLY A 473 23.98 2.29 10.99
CA GLY A 473 24.10 2.72 9.62
C GLY A 473 22.94 2.24 8.76
N TYR A 474 23.24 1.58 7.64
CA TYR A 474 22.23 1.00 6.73
C TYR A 474 21.26 0.03 7.42
N ASN A 475 21.68 -0.60 8.52
CA ASN A 475 20.91 -1.63 9.21
C ASN A 475 20.06 -1.09 10.36
N PHE A 476 20.13 0.21 10.71
CA PHE A 476 19.17 0.82 11.64
C PHE A 476 17.76 0.88 11.04
N PRO A 477 17.54 1.38 9.81
CA PRO A 477 16.22 1.30 9.18
C PRO A 477 15.70 -0.13 9.01
N THR A 478 16.60 -1.11 8.80
CA THR A 478 16.24 -2.53 8.75
C THR A 478 15.73 -3.04 10.11
N ALA A 479 16.30 -2.56 11.21
CA ALA A 479 15.80 -2.85 12.55
C ALA A 479 14.39 -2.26 12.79
N LEU A 480 14.15 -1.04 12.32
CA LEU A 480 12.80 -0.44 12.35
C LEU A 480 11.80 -1.28 11.58
N GLU A 481 12.17 -1.74 10.38
CA GLU A 481 11.31 -2.56 9.52
C GLU A 481 11.00 -3.92 10.16
N GLY A 482 12.01 -4.61 10.72
CA GLY A 482 11.81 -5.87 11.44
C GLY A 482 10.86 -5.72 12.63
N ALA A 483 11.03 -4.67 13.42
CA ALA A 483 10.15 -4.33 14.54
C ALA A 483 8.72 -4.03 14.06
N LEU A 484 8.57 -3.29 12.96
CA LEU A 484 7.27 -2.99 12.37
C LEU A 484 6.56 -4.27 11.93
N LYS A 485 7.23 -5.15 11.20
CA LYS A 485 6.62 -6.44 10.75
C LYS A 485 6.15 -7.26 11.92
N LEU A 486 6.95 -7.38 12.98
CA LEU A 486 6.56 -8.17 14.15
C LEU A 486 5.32 -7.58 14.85
N LYS A 487 5.28 -6.26 15.09
CA LYS A 487 4.14 -5.63 15.77
C LYS A 487 2.85 -5.69 14.97
N GLU A 488 2.92 -5.53 13.64
CA GLU A 488 1.76 -5.50 12.75
C GLU A 488 0.98 -6.83 12.78
N ILE A 489 1.67 -7.97 12.70
CA ILE A 489 1.03 -9.26 12.49
C ILE A 489 0.95 -10.15 13.72
N SER A 490 1.84 -9.95 14.72
CA SER A 490 1.84 -10.76 15.95
C SER A 490 1.23 -10.06 17.16
N TYR A 491 1.07 -8.74 17.09
CA TYR A 491 0.65 -7.85 18.17
C TYR A 491 1.63 -7.81 19.36
N ILE A 492 2.85 -8.26 19.17
CA ILE A 492 3.94 -8.10 20.14
C ILE A 492 4.42 -6.65 20.06
N HIS A 493 4.65 -6.01 21.20
CA HIS A 493 5.29 -4.69 21.23
C HIS A 493 6.75 -4.84 20.77
N ALA A 494 7.10 -4.24 19.66
CA ALA A 494 8.45 -4.30 19.10
C ALA A 494 8.92 -2.91 18.69
N GLU A 495 10.17 -2.57 19.02
CA GLU A 495 10.78 -1.29 18.71
C GLU A 495 12.15 -1.47 18.09
N GLY A 496 12.50 -0.59 17.13
CA GLY A 496 13.82 -0.52 16.51
C GLY A 496 14.58 0.71 17.00
N TYR A 497 15.87 0.57 17.29
CA TYR A 497 16.74 1.67 17.68
C TYR A 497 18.11 1.58 16.99
N PRO A 498 18.79 2.72 16.79
CA PRO A 498 20.24 2.70 16.57
C PRO A 498 20.90 2.03 17.78
N ALA A 499 21.74 1.03 17.55
CA ALA A 499 22.26 0.20 18.66
C ALA A 499 23.01 1.02 19.73
N ALA A 500 23.61 2.15 19.36
CA ALA A 500 24.25 3.04 20.33
C ALA A 500 23.25 3.73 21.25
N GLU A 501 22.08 4.10 20.74
CA GLU A 501 21.03 4.81 21.47
C GLU A 501 20.36 3.92 22.53
N MET A 502 20.54 2.61 22.47
CA MET A 502 20.09 1.70 23.52
C MET A 502 20.53 2.17 24.92
N LYS A 503 21.73 2.74 25.04
CA LYS A 503 22.30 3.23 26.32
C LYS A 503 21.56 4.42 26.91
N HIS A 504 20.81 5.15 26.09
CA HIS A 504 20.16 6.40 26.46
C HIS A 504 18.67 6.22 26.86
N GLY A 505 18.32 5.00 27.30
CA GLY A 505 16.97 4.69 27.81
C GLY A 505 16.58 3.23 27.62
N PRO A 506 16.51 2.69 26.38
CA PRO A 506 16.00 1.35 26.10
C PRO A 506 16.71 0.20 26.85
N ILE A 507 17.96 0.38 27.22
CA ILE A 507 18.73 -0.61 28.00
C ILE A 507 18.07 -0.93 29.36
N ALA A 508 17.25 -0.02 29.88
CA ALA A 508 16.50 -0.24 31.13
C ALA A 508 15.45 -1.35 31.01
N LEU A 509 15.03 -1.68 29.78
CA LEU A 509 14.02 -2.70 29.50
C LEU A 509 14.61 -4.11 29.36
N ILE A 510 15.95 -4.24 29.31
CA ILE A 510 16.62 -5.50 29.02
C ILE A 510 16.65 -6.37 30.26
N ASP A 511 16.04 -7.54 30.15
CA ASP A 511 16.04 -8.64 31.10
C ASP A 511 16.01 -10.01 30.38
N GLU A 512 15.85 -11.10 31.10
CA GLU A 512 15.80 -12.46 30.56
C GLU A 512 14.56 -12.72 29.67
N MET A 513 13.51 -11.90 29.79
CA MET A 513 12.26 -12.04 29.05
C MET A 513 12.20 -11.14 27.80
N MET A 514 13.19 -10.25 27.62
CA MET A 514 13.27 -9.31 26.50
C MET A 514 14.19 -9.83 25.41
N PRO A 515 13.69 -10.43 24.33
CA PRO A 515 14.51 -10.79 23.18
C PRO A 515 15.03 -9.53 22.47
N VAL A 516 16.31 -9.56 22.11
CA VAL A 516 16.99 -8.49 21.37
C VAL A 516 17.53 -9.03 20.07
N VAL A 517 17.02 -8.48 18.96
CA VAL A 517 17.45 -8.83 17.61
C VAL A 517 18.52 -7.84 17.15
N PHE A 518 19.72 -8.32 16.85
CA PHE A 518 20.79 -7.53 16.28
C PHE A 518 20.92 -7.79 14.78
N ILE A 519 20.93 -6.73 13.97
CA ILE A 519 21.31 -6.81 12.57
C ILE A 519 22.80 -6.46 12.51
N ALA A 520 23.63 -7.48 12.42
CA ALA A 520 25.07 -7.43 12.64
C ALA A 520 25.87 -8.05 11.48
N PRO A 521 25.66 -7.61 10.21
CA PRO A 521 26.55 -8.03 9.14
C PRO A 521 27.97 -7.50 9.41
N HIS A 522 28.96 -8.10 8.78
CA HIS A 522 30.33 -7.62 8.88
C HIS A 522 30.53 -6.36 8.02
N ASP A 523 30.43 -5.21 8.65
CA ASP A 523 30.59 -3.89 8.06
C ASP A 523 31.55 -3.01 8.87
N ALA A 524 31.77 -1.77 8.45
CA ALA A 524 32.70 -0.84 9.11
C ALA A 524 32.33 -0.52 10.59
N VAL A 525 31.12 -0.80 11.02
CA VAL A 525 30.63 -0.53 12.39
C VAL A 525 30.43 -1.79 13.24
N PHE A 526 30.79 -2.96 12.71
CA PHE A 526 30.60 -4.26 13.34
C PHE A 526 31.20 -4.35 14.75
N GLU A 527 32.44 -3.89 14.96
CA GLU A 527 33.10 -3.91 16.29
C GLU A 527 32.30 -3.08 17.32
N LYS A 528 31.70 -1.98 16.91
CA LYS A 528 30.87 -1.16 17.80
C LYS A 528 29.58 -1.87 18.15
N LEU A 529 29.01 -2.60 17.19
CA LEU A 529 27.80 -3.39 17.41
C LEU A 529 28.06 -4.56 18.36
N THR A 530 29.22 -5.24 18.22
CA THR A 530 29.66 -6.33 19.13
C THR A 530 29.71 -5.88 20.58
N SER A 531 30.15 -4.64 20.84
CA SER A 531 30.13 -4.06 22.19
C SER A 531 28.69 -3.92 22.73
N ASN A 532 27.74 -3.55 21.88
CA ASN A 532 26.33 -3.46 22.29
C ASN A 532 25.73 -4.85 22.58
N VAL A 533 26.13 -5.90 21.86
CA VAL A 533 25.75 -7.29 22.18
C VAL A 533 26.24 -7.67 23.59
N GLN A 534 27.50 -7.35 23.94
CA GLN A 534 28.04 -7.64 25.26
C GLN A 534 27.26 -6.91 26.38
N GLU A 535 26.82 -5.67 26.13
CA GLU A 535 26.04 -4.90 27.10
C GLU A 535 24.66 -5.52 27.37
N VAL A 536 24.01 -6.05 26.32
CA VAL A 536 22.76 -6.81 26.44
C VAL A 536 22.99 -8.11 27.22
N LYS A 537 24.02 -8.86 26.87
CA LYS A 537 24.34 -10.13 27.56
C LYS A 537 24.72 -9.93 29.03
N ALA A 538 25.39 -8.82 29.36
CA ALA A 538 25.70 -8.47 30.75
C ALA A 538 24.45 -8.28 31.63
N ARG A 539 23.27 -8.04 31.00
CA ARG A 539 21.96 -7.91 31.64
C ARG A 539 21.08 -9.13 31.44
N LYS A 540 21.69 -10.25 31.04
CA LYS A 540 21.04 -11.53 30.75
C LYS A 540 20.01 -11.49 29.61
N GLY A 541 20.02 -10.47 28.77
CA GLY A 541 19.16 -10.38 27.60
C GLY A 541 19.42 -11.54 26.64
N ARG A 542 18.37 -12.04 25.99
CA ARG A 542 18.43 -13.09 24.97
C ARG A 542 18.70 -12.45 23.61
N VAL A 543 19.80 -12.86 22.97
CA VAL A 543 20.28 -12.24 21.73
C VAL A 543 20.02 -13.15 20.53
N ILE A 544 19.32 -12.61 19.55
CA ILE A 544 19.18 -13.17 18.20
C ILE A 544 20.00 -12.27 17.26
N ALA A 545 20.94 -12.83 16.50
CA ALA A 545 21.75 -12.04 15.58
C ALA A 545 21.56 -12.49 14.13
N ILE A 546 21.44 -11.50 13.24
CA ILE A 546 21.56 -11.67 11.78
C ILE A 546 22.99 -11.25 11.42
N THR A 547 23.82 -12.22 11.06
CA THR A 547 25.25 -12.02 10.75
C THR A 547 25.55 -12.33 9.28
N SER A 548 26.75 -12.02 8.77
CA SER A 548 27.14 -12.37 7.39
C SER A 548 28.31 -13.34 7.31
N ARG A 549 29.04 -13.58 8.40
CA ARG A 549 30.12 -14.57 8.48
C ARG A 549 30.36 -15.06 9.92
N ASP A 550 31.23 -16.04 10.07
CA ASP A 550 31.70 -16.47 11.39
C ASP A 550 32.52 -15.37 12.06
N GLU A 551 32.08 -14.94 13.24
CA GLU A 551 32.71 -13.86 13.99
C GLU A 551 33.15 -14.36 15.38
N GLU A 552 34.47 -14.54 15.58
CA GLU A 552 35.02 -14.90 16.89
C GLU A 552 34.57 -13.92 17.99
N ALA A 553 34.43 -12.64 17.64
CA ALA A 553 34.01 -11.60 18.56
C ALA A 553 32.58 -11.82 19.14
N LEU A 554 31.74 -12.59 18.46
CA LEU A 554 30.39 -12.96 18.88
C LEU A 554 30.29 -14.39 19.42
N ALA A 555 31.35 -15.18 19.34
CA ALA A 555 31.36 -16.57 19.79
C ALA A 555 30.93 -16.69 21.26
N GLY A 556 29.95 -17.57 21.54
CA GLY A 556 29.39 -17.80 22.86
C GLY A 556 28.59 -16.66 23.47
N LYS A 557 28.32 -15.58 22.70
CA LYS A 557 27.53 -14.42 23.14
C LYS A 557 26.13 -14.37 22.54
N LEU A 558 25.89 -15.17 21.52
CA LEU A 558 24.57 -15.25 20.84
C LEU A 558 23.80 -16.44 21.40
N ASP A 559 22.49 -16.25 21.62
CA ASP A 559 21.59 -17.36 21.92
C ASP A 559 21.09 -18.01 20.61
N TYR A 560 20.90 -17.19 19.57
CA TYR A 560 20.53 -17.64 18.23
C TYR A 560 21.25 -16.80 17.17
N GLU A 561 21.67 -17.45 16.10
CA GLU A 561 22.32 -16.83 14.96
C GLU A 561 21.67 -17.29 13.66
N PHE A 562 21.41 -16.34 12.77
CA PHE A 562 21.05 -16.63 11.39
C PHE A 562 22.00 -15.88 10.45
N ARG A 563 22.66 -16.61 9.56
CA ARG A 563 23.65 -16.05 8.63
C ARG A 563 23.02 -15.76 7.28
N ILE A 564 23.25 -14.53 6.82
CA ILE A 564 22.96 -14.09 5.46
C ILE A 564 24.25 -14.12 4.62
N PRO A 565 24.18 -14.23 3.28
CA PRO A 565 25.34 -14.08 2.42
C PRO A 565 26.02 -12.71 2.56
N GLU A 566 27.34 -12.67 2.36
CA GLU A 566 28.08 -11.40 2.29
C GLU A 566 27.71 -10.63 1.01
N THR A 567 27.65 -9.32 1.12
CA THR A 567 27.40 -8.39 0.02
C THR A 567 28.00 -7.02 0.36
N VAL A 568 27.87 -6.03 -0.54
CA VAL A 568 28.24 -4.64 -0.24
C VAL A 568 27.29 -4.03 0.81
N ASP A 569 27.79 -3.19 1.69
CA ASP A 569 27.07 -2.70 2.87
C ASP A 569 25.66 -2.16 2.53
N MET A 570 25.53 -1.39 1.45
CA MET A 570 24.26 -0.81 1.01
C MET A 570 23.21 -1.83 0.56
N LEU A 571 23.59 -3.09 0.31
CA LEU A 571 22.66 -4.17 -0.06
C LEU A 571 22.31 -5.07 1.12
N THR A 572 23.01 -4.96 2.25
CA THR A 572 22.72 -5.75 3.46
C THR A 572 21.29 -5.57 3.97
N PRO A 573 20.65 -4.37 3.87
CA PRO A 573 19.24 -4.21 4.25
C PRO A 573 18.28 -5.13 3.50
N ILE A 574 18.51 -5.38 2.21
CA ILE A 574 17.68 -6.28 1.41
C ILE A 574 17.81 -7.72 1.92
N LEU A 575 19.03 -8.20 2.13
CA LEU A 575 19.26 -9.56 2.62
C LEU A 575 18.81 -9.76 4.07
N ALA A 576 19.07 -8.78 4.94
CA ALA A 576 18.73 -8.88 6.35
C ALA A 576 17.21 -8.76 6.62
N SER A 577 16.45 -8.07 5.77
CA SER A 577 15.00 -7.96 5.93
C SER A 577 14.28 -9.29 5.73
N VAL A 578 14.78 -10.18 4.86
CA VAL A 578 14.12 -11.46 4.57
C VAL A 578 13.99 -12.36 5.81
N PRO A 579 15.07 -12.65 6.57
CA PRO A 579 14.93 -13.42 7.80
C PRO A 579 14.10 -12.72 8.88
N LEU A 580 14.09 -11.38 8.93
CA LEU A 580 13.25 -10.64 9.87
C LEU A 580 11.75 -10.74 9.52
N GLN A 581 11.41 -10.70 8.23
CA GLN A 581 10.05 -10.94 7.72
C GLN A 581 9.58 -12.37 8.05
N LEU A 582 10.43 -13.38 7.82
CA LEU A 582 10.13 -14.78 8.17
C LEU A 582 9.96 -14.96 9.68
N LEU A 583 10.82 -14.33 10.49
CA LEU A 583 10.72 -14.40 11.96
C LEU A 583 9.37 -13.84 12.44
N ALA A 584 8.99 -12.66 11.94
CA ALA A 584 7.70 -12.05 12.25
C ALA A 584 6.52 -12.94 11.81
N TYR A 585 6.59 -13.48 10.59
CA TYR A 585 5.58 -14.38 10.03
C TYR A 585 5.39 -15.63 10.90
N TYR A 586 6.46 -16.38 11.16
CA TYR A 586 6.35 -17.62 11.93
C TYR A 586 5.91 -17.37 13.38
N ILE A 587 6.40 -16.32 14.03
CA ILE A 587 5.92 -15.95 15.38
C ILE A 587 4.40 -15.68 15.33
N ALA A 588 3.91 -14.93 14.36
CA ALA A 588 2.50 -14.59 14.24
C ALA A 588 1.62 -15.84 13.96
N VAL A 589 2.03 -16.71 13.05
CA VAL A 589 1.34 -17.98 12.77
C VAL A 589 1.26 -18.86 14.02
N LYS A 590 2.39 -19.03 14.72
CA LYS A 590 2.45 -19.82 15.96
C LYS A 590 1.64 -19.22 17.12
N ARG A 591 1.28 -17.93 17.05
CA ARG A 591 0.36 -17.26 17.96
C ARG A 591 -1.10 -17.37 17.53
N GLY A 592 -1.38 -17.95 16.35
CA GLY A 592 -2.72 -18.04 15.77
C GLY A 592 -3.25 -16.70 15.24
N SER A 593 -2.36 -15.74 14.94
CA SER A 593 -2.74 -14.45 14.36
C SER A 593 -3.06 -14.58 12.88
N ASN A 594 -3.97 -13.74 12.37
CA ASN A 594 -4.19 -13.61 10.93
C ASN A 594 -3.10 -12.72 10.32
N VAL A 595 -2.14 -13.32 9.61
CA VAL A 595 -0.98 -12.62 9.08
C VAL A 595 -1.29 -11.81 7.82
N ASP A 596 -2.28 -12.24 7.02
CA ASP A 596 -2.66 -11.53 5.78
C ASP A 596 -3.56 -10.33 6.07
N GLN A 597 -4.40 -10.43 7.10
CA GLN A 597 -5.38 -9.42 7.50
C GLN A 597 -5.32 -9.20 9.02
N PRO A 598 -4.24 -8.59 9.53
CA PRO A 598 -4.12 -8.30 10.95
C PRO A 598 -5.17 -7.26 11.37
N ARG A 599 -5.67 -7.40 12.61
CA ARG A 599 -6.70 -6.50 13.14
C ARG A 599 -6.24 -5.04 13.11
N ASN A 600 -7.16 -4.12 12.89
CA ASN A 600 -6.95 -2.67 12.92
C ASN A 600 -5.94 -2.15 11.86
N LEU A 601 -5.62 -2.92 10.84
CA LEU A 601 -4.73 -2.50 9.76
C LEU A 601 -5.40 -2.71 8.40
N ALA A 602 -5.14 -1.80 7.48
CA ALA A 602 -5.51 -1.90 6.08
C ALA A 602 -4.25 -1.83 5.19
N LYS A 603 -4.27 -2.48 4.03
CA LYS A 603 -3.12 -2.54 3.10
C LYS A 603 -2.64 -1.16 2.65
N SER A 604 -3.55 -0.22 2.48
CA SER A 604 -3.23 1.13 2.01
C SER A 604 -4.21 2.12 2.63
N VAL A 605 -3.73 3.27 3.08
CA VAL A 605 -4.52 4.34 3.70
C VAL A 605 -4.74 5.42 2.64
N THR A 606 -5.98 5.55 2.14
CA THR A 606 -6.36 6.51 1.08
C THR A 606 -7.24 7.64 1.58
N VAL A 607 -7.43 7.73 2.88
CA VAL A 607 -8.15 8.80 3.59
C VAL A 607 -7.31 9.26 4.77
N GLU A 608 -7.45 10.52 5.14
CA GLU A 608 -6.89 11.08 6.36
C GLU A 608 -7.73 10.78 7.59
#